data_80425120421521d0f7ec0679f429bc54
#
_entry.id   80425120421521d0f7ec0679f429bc54
#
_cell.length_a   1.000
_cell.length_b   1.000
_cell.length_c   1.000
_cell.angle_alpha   90.00
_cell.angle_beta   90.00
_cell.angle_gamma   90.00
#
_symmetry.space_group_name_H-M   'P 1'
#
loop_
_entity.id
_entity.type
_entity.pdbx_description
1 polymer ?
#
loop_
_entity_poly.entity_id
_entity_poly.type
_entity_poly.pdbx_seq_one_letter_code
_entity_poly.pdbx_strand_id
1 'polypeptide(L)'
;MTLLFMCLKIFFARLVDVSLGTFRTINTVKGKDLYAALIGIVEITVWFLIVKEALNTTNNSFWIVFSYAMGFSVGTYIGGKISKIFIKSNLEVQVILSNKNDNLINLIRDRGYGITVINSNNNKYMLYINIKDKSLQDLKKIINKNDKNAFIVVNETKYVENGYFSMNK
;
A
#
# COMPACT_ATOMS: atom_id res chain seq x y z
N MET A 1 8.10 32.08 24.35
CA MET A 1 7.66 31.46 23.10
C MET A 1 6.18 31.68 22.91
N THR A 2 5.71 32.13 21.77
CA THR A 2 4.27 32.29 21.53
C THR A 2 3.63 30.90 21.46
N LEU A 3 2.43 30.73 22.02
CA LEU A 3 1.66 29.47 22.00
C LEU A 3 1.59 28.86 20.59
N LEU A 4 1.39 29.71 19.57
CA LEU A 4 1.33 29.31 18.17
C LEU A 4 2.61 28.62 17.70
N PHE A 5 3.78 29.19 18.01
CA PHE A 5 5.06 28.59 17.60
C PHE A 5 5.27 27.21 18.23
N MET A 6 4.84 27.05 19.46
CA MET A 6 4.91 25.77 20.16
C MET A 6 3.98 24.72 19.56
N CYS A 7 2.74 25.10 19.25
CA CYS A 7 1.78 24.24 18.57
C CYS A 7 2.32 23.76 17.19
N LEU A 8 2.90 24.67 16.40
CA LEU A 8 3.51 24.31 15.12
C LEU A 8 4.70 23.37 15.29
N LYS A 9 5.57 23.63 16.26
CA LYS A 9 6.73 22.77 16.55
C LYS A 9 6.29 21.34 16.89
N ILE A 10 5.30 21.19 17.79
CA ILE A 10 4.75 19.89 18.19
C ILE A 10 4.10 19.20 16.99
N PHE A 11 3.32 19.91 16.17
CA PHE A 11 2.68 19.38 14.99
C PHE A 11 3.70 18.78 14.01
N PHE A 12 4.72 19.55 13.60
CA PHE A 12 5.73 19.10 12.64
C PHE A 12 6.61 17.98 13.22
N ALA A 13 7.00 18.07 14.48
CA ALA A 13 7.78 17.04 15.14
C ALA A 13 6.98 15.71 15.19
N ARG A 14 5.68 15.77 15.46
CA ARG A 14 4.80 14.60 15.44
C ARG A 14 4.63 14.02 14.04
N LEU A 15 4.56 14.87 13.03
CA LEU A 15 4.49 14.44 11.62
C LEU A 15 5.76 13.64 11.22
N VAL A 16 6.93 14.09 11.63
CA VAL A 16 8.21 13.37 11.42
C VAL A 16 8.21 12.03 12.15
N ASP A 17 7.82 12.00 13.43
CA ASP A 17 7.74 10.80 14.25
C ASP A 17 6.84 9.72 13.57
N VAL A 18 5.63 10.09 13.16
CA VAL A 18 4.69 9.17 12.48
C VAL A 18 5.24 8.70 11.13
N SER A 19 5.98 9.56 10.42
CA SER A 19 6.65 9.17 9.17
C SER A 19 7.72 8.10 9.42
N LEU A 20 8.52 8.22 10.47
CA LEU A 20 9.48 7.20 10.89
C LEU A 20 8.79 5.87 11.21
N GLY A 21 7.66 5.88 11.93
CA GLY A 21 6.84 4.70 12.20
C GLY A 21 6.34 4.04 10.93
N THR A 22 5.96 4.81 9.93
CA THR A 22 5.57 4.28 8.60
C THR A 22 6.75 3.58 7.92
N PHE A 23 7.94 4.19 7.92
CA PHE A 23 9.14 3.56 7.35
C PHE A 23 9.53 2.28 8.08
N ARG A 24 9.43 2.26 9.42
CA ARG A 24 9.63 1.06 10.22
C ARG A 24 8.68 -0.06 9.80
N THR A 25 7.39 0.23 9.72
CA THR A 25 6.36 -0.74 9.30
C THR A 25 6.63 -1.28 7.89
N ILE A 26 6.98 -0.43 6.93
CA ILE A 26 7.34 -0.84 5.57
C ILE A 26 8.52 -1.82 5.58
N ASN A 27 9.56 -1.55 6.37
CA ASN A 27 10.73 -2.43 6.45
C ASN A 27 10.39 -3.76 7.12
N THR A 28 9.55 -3.76 8.15
CA THR A 28 9.05 -4.99 8.80
C THR A 28 8.28 -5.87 7.80
N VAL A 29 7.35 -5.28 7.04
CA VAL A 29 6.58 -6.02 6.01
C VAL A 29 7.49 -6.59 4.91
N LYS A 30 8.60 -5.92 4.61
CA LYS A 30 9.61 -6.39 3.64
C LYS A 30 10.60 -7.42 4.21
N GLY A 31 10.45 -7.83 5.46
CA GLY A 31 11.37 -8.76 6.13
C GLY A 31 12.77 -8.17 6.41
N LYS A 32 12.87 -6.83 6.48
CA LYS A 32 14.12 -6.12 6.81
C LYS A 32 14.15 -5.75 8.29
N ASP A 33 14.13 -6.76 9.15
CA ASP A 33 13.91 -6.60 10.59
C ASP A 33 14.97 -5.74 11.28
N LEU A 34 16.24 -5.89 10.89
CA LEU A 34 17.32 -5.08 11.46
C LEU A 34 17.15 -3.59 11.16
N TYR A 35 16.78 -3.23 9.91
CA TYR A 35 16.51 -1.84 9.54
C TYR A 35 15.28 -1.30 10.28
N ALA A 36 14.24 -2.13 10.43
CA ALA A 36 13.06 -1.76 11.19
C ALA A 36 13.41 -1.48 12.66
N ALA A 37 14.25 -2.31 13.29
CA ALA A 37 14.72 -2.11 14.66
C ALA A 37 15.53 -0.82 14.84
N LEU A 38 16.45 -0.53 13.92
CA LEU A 38 17.23 0.72 13.94
C LEU A 38 16.35 1.97 13.81
N ILE A 39 15.39 1.94 12.88
CA ILE A 39 14.41 3.03 12.73
C ILE A 39 13.57 3.17 14.00
N GLY A 40 13.19 2.07 14.64
CA GLY A 40 12.44 2.06 15.90
C GLY A 40 13.15 2.78 17.03
N ILE A 41 14.49 2.66 17.16
CA ILE A 41 15.28 3.40 18.14
C ILE A 41 15.17 4.91 17.91
N VAL A 42 15.30 5.34 16.65
CA VAL A 42 15.18 6.77 16.29
C VAL A 42 13.77 7.27 16.54
N GLU A 43 12.77 6.52 16.10
CA GLU A 43 11.34 6.84 16.27
C GLU A 43 10.99 7.07 17.74
N ILE A 44 11.32 6.11 18.63
CA ILE A 44 10.96 6.23 20.06
C ILE A 44 11.73 7.36 20.76
N THR A 45 12.97 7.64 20.32
CA THR A 45 13.75 8.76 20.84
C THR A 45 13.10 10.10 20.49
N VAL A 46 12.72 10.28 19.21
CA VAL A 46 12.02 11.48 18.75
C VAL A 46 10.68 11.64 19.49
N TRP A 47 9.91 10.55 19.58
CA TRP A 47 8.65 10.55 20.32
C TRP A 47 8.82 11.00 21.78
N PHE A 48 9.80 10.44 22.48
CA PHE A 48 10.05 10.78 23.87
C PHE A 48 10.41 12.26 24.07
N LEU A 49 11.22 12.83 23.16
CA LEU A 49 11.58 14.24 23.19
C LEU A 49 10.36 15.15 22.98
N ILE A 50 9.47 14.78 22.07
CA ILE A 50 8.23 15.52 21.80
C ILE A 50 7.30 15.50 23.02
N VAL A 51 7.10 14.33 23.60
CA VAL A 51 6.23 14.16 24.77
C VAL A 51 6.79 14.91 25.97
N LYS A 52 8.10 14.81 26.22
CA LYS A 52 8.77 15.56 27.30
C LYS A 52 8.57 17.06 27.14
N GLU A 53 8.70 17.60 25.93
CA GLU A 53 8.49 19.02 25.66
C GLU A 53 7.02 19.43 25.85
N ALA A 54 6.10 18.61 25.38
CA ALA A 54 4.67 18.86 25.52
C ALA A 54 4.22 18.87 26.98
N LEU A 55 4.76 17.97 27.83
CA LEU A 55 4.43 17.88 29.26
C LEU A 55 5.11 18.97 30.11
N ASN A 56 6.30 19.44 29.74
CA ASN A 56 7.02 20.49 30.46
C ASN A 56 6.45 21.89 30.24
N THR A 57 5.39 22.02 29.48
CA THR A 57 4.75 23.30 29.21
C THR A 57 3.83 23.67 30.36
N THR A 58 4.09 24.83 30.98
CA THR A 58 3.24 25.42 32.01
C THR A 58 1.83 25.79 31.56
N ASN A 59 1.60 25.88 30.28
CA ASN A 59 0.29 26.11 29.65
C ASN A 59 -0.39 24.78 29.34
N ASN A 60 -1.27 24.32 30.21
CA ASN A 60 -2.22 23.22 29.92
C ASN A 60 -3.27 23.64 28.88
N SER A 61 -2.80 24.12 27.72
CA SER A 61 -3.68 24.59 26.65
C SER A 61 -4.18 23.41 25.82
N PHE A 62 -5.48 23.30 25.65
CA PHE A 62 -6.12 22.36 24.74
C PHE A 62 -5.51 22.39 23.33
N TRP A 63 -5.01 23.55 22.89
CA TRP A 63 -4.38 23.72 21.57
C TRP A 63 -3.10 22.89 21.38
N ILE A 64 -2.37 22.61 22.46
CA ILE A 64 -1.17 21.75 22.42
C ILE A 64 -1.58 20.30 22.13
N VAL A 65 -2.59 19.81 22.87
CA VAL A 65 -3.13 18.46 22.66
C VAL A 65 -3.72 18.33 21.24
N PHE A 66 -4.45 19.34 20.80
CA PHE A 66 -5.04 19.38 19.46
C PHE A 66 -3.96 19.35 18.37
N SER A 67 -2.90 20.15 18.49
CA SER A 67 -1.77 20.16 17.55
C SER A 67 -1.04 18.82 17.49
N TYR A 68 -0.86 18.16 18.62
CA TYR A 68 -0.27 16.83 18.71
C TYR A 68 -1.15 15.79 17.98
N ALA A 69 -2.46 15.79 18.23
CA ALA A 69 -3.42 14.89 17.59
C ALA A 69 -3.52 15.12 16.09
N MET A 70 -3.54 16.39 15.66
CA MET A 70 -3.56 16.74 14.23
C MET A 70 -2.27 16.33 13.52
N GLY A 71 -1.10 16.53 14.14
CA GLY A 71 0.18 16.07 13.58
C GLY A 71 0.21 14.55 13.38
N PHE A 72 -0.31 13.78 14.34
CA PHE A 72 -0.47 12.34 14.23
C PHE A 72 -1.41 11.95 13.09
N SER A 73 -2.59 12.56 13.01
CA SER A 73 -3.61 12.24 12.00
C SER A 73 -3.12 12.54 10.58
N VAL A 74 -2.54 13.71 10.36
CA VAL A 74 -1.97 14.12 9.07
C VAL A 74 -0.78 13.23 8.70
N GLY A 75 0.12 12.95 9.66
CA GLY A 75 1.26 12.05 9.47
C GLY A 75 0.83 10.64 9.09
N THR A 76 -0.19 10.09 9.75
CA THR A 76 -0.77 8.77 9.41
C THR A 76 -1.36 8.76 8.00
N TYR A 77 -2.09 9.80 7.61
CA TYR A 77 -2.65 9.90 6.26
C TYR A 77 -1.57 9.95 5.18
N ILE A 78 -0.57 10.80 5.37
CA ILE A 78 0.59 10.92 4.46
C ILE A 78 1.38 9.61 4.43
N GLY A 79 1.67 9.05 5.59
CA GLY A 79 2.38 7.77 5.74
C GLY A 79 1.66 6.63 5.03
N GLY A 80 0.33 6.55 5.17
CA GLY A 80 -0.51 5.57 4.46
C GLY A 80 -0.44 5.70 2.93
N LYS A 81 -0.35 6.92 2.39
CA LYS A 81 -0.13 7.12 0.95
C LYS A 81 1.28 6.72 0.51
N ILE A 82 2.28 7.06 1.31
CA ILE A 82 3.68 6.71 1.03
C ILE A 82 3.85 5.19 1.07
N SER A 83 3.26 4.50 2.06
CA SER A 83 3.38 3.05 2.19
C SER A 83 2.86 2.30 0.96
N LYS A 84 1.77 2.75 0.34
CA LYS A 84 1.23 2.17 -0.90
C LYS A 84 2.20 2.26 -2.08
N ILE A 85 3.07 3.27 -2.11
CA ILE A 85 4.09 3.42 -3.16
C ILE A 85 5.26 2.46 -2.92
N PHE A 86 5.64 2.28 -1.66
CA PHE A 86 6.80 1.47 -1.28
C PHE A 86 6.49 -0.02 -1.10
N ILE A 87 5.28 -0.36 -0.69
CA ILE A 87 4.79 -1.75 -0.60
C ILE A 87 4.20 -2.09 -1.96
N LYS A 88 5.08 -2.52 -2.88
CA LYS A 88 4.67 -3.04 -4.19
C LYS A 88 4.31 -4.50 -4.00
N SER A 89 3.03 -4.83 -4.11
CA SER A 89 2.54 -6.20 -4.08
C SER A 89 2.53 -6.80 -5.50
N ASN A 90 2.85 -8.09 -5.60
CA ASN A 90 2.47 -8.89 -6.74
C ASN A 90 1.06 -9.40 -6.49
N LEU A 91 0.23 -9.35 -7.52
CA LEU A 91 -1.16 -9.75 -7.43
C LEU A 91 -1.41 -10.95 -8.33
N GLU A 92 -2.13 -11.92 -7.83
CA GLU A 92 -2.75 -12.98 -8.59
C GLU A 92 -4.20 -12.58 -8.87
N VAL A 93 -4.53 -12.45 -10.13
CA VAL A 93 -5.89 -12.14 -10.59
C VAL A 93 -6.50 -13.40 -11.18
N GLN A 94 -7.55 -13.89 -10.55
CA GLN A 94 -8.35 -15.01 -11.01
C GLN A 94 -9.61 -14.43 -11.66
N VAL A 95 -9.88 -14.82 -12.89
CA VAL A 95 -11.05 -14.35 -13.65
C VAL A 95 -11.86 -15.54 -14.08
N ILE A 96 -13.12 -15.62 -13.64
CA ILE A 96 -14.04 -16.66 -14.08
C ILE A 96 -14.94 -16.07 -15.14
N LEU A 97 -14.83 -16.61 -16.35
CA LEU A 97 -15.64 -16.24 -17.52
C LEU A 97 -16.83 -17.20 -17.65
N SER A 98 -17.97 -16.67 -18.02
CA SER A 98 -19.17 -17.48 -18.28
C SER A 98 -19.05 -18.34 -19.54
N ASN A 99 -18.30 -17.83 -20.55
CA ASN A 99 -18.05 -18.52 -21.82
C ASN A 99 -16.58 -18.33 -22.22
N LYS A 100 -16.09 -19.24 -23.07
CA LYS A 100 -14.77 -19.09 -23.67
C LYS A 100 -14.73 -17.82 -24.53
N ASN A 101 -13.76 -16.97 -24.26
CA ASN A 101 -13.54 -15.74 -25.02
C ASN A 101 -12.07 -15.68 -25.47
N ASP A 102 -11.78 -16.34 -26.58
CA ASP A 102 -10.42 -16.38 -27.13
C ASP A 102 -9.90 -14.99 -27.52
N ASN A 103 -10.79 -14.07 -27.92
CA ASN A 103 -10.42 -12.69 -28.22
C ASN A 103 -9.92 -11.96 -26.96
N LEU A 104 -10.58 -12.14 -25.84
CA LEU A 104 -10.15 -11.57 -24.55
C LEU A 104 -8.81 -12.17 -24.11
N ILE A 105 -8.64 -13.48 -24.23
CA ILE A 105 -7.40 -14.18 -23.88
C ILE A 105 -6.24 -13.65 -24.71
N ASN A 106 -6.40 -13.53 -26.03
CA ASN A 106 -5.38 -13.00 -26.92
C ASN A 106 -5.08 -11.53 -26.62
N LEU A 107 -6.09 -10.70 -26.39
CA LEU A 107 -5.92 -9.30 -26.02
C LEU A 107 -5.11 -9.13 -24.72
N ILE A 108 -5.32 -9.99 -23.74
CA ILE A 108 -4.54 -9.98 -22.49
C ILE A 108 -3.08 -10.37 -22.76
N ARG A 109 -2.84 -11.39 -23.60
CA ARG A 109 -1.49 -11.80 -24.03
C ARG A 109 -0.77 -10.72 -24.82
N ASP A 110 -1.45 -10.09 -25.77
CA ASP A 110 -0.89 -9.02 -26.61
C ASP A 110 -0.49 -7.78 -25.78
N ARG A 111 -1.17 -7.56 -24.63
CA ARG A 111 -0.78 -6.54 -23.66
C ARG A 111 0.41 -6.96 -22.78
N GLY A 112 0.97 -8.15 -23.02
CA GLY A 112 2.15 -8.67 -22.34
C GLY A 112 1.85 -9.29 -20.97
N TYR A 113 0.61 -9.65 -20.66
CA TYR A 113 0.27 -10.35 -19.42
C TYR A 113 0.43 -11.87 -19.60
N GLY A 114 1.14 -12.51 -18.66
CA GLY A 114 1.17 -13.97 -18.55
C GLY A 114 -0.19 -14.49 -18.09
N ILE A 115 -0.78 -15.38 -18.87
CA ILE A 115 -2.10 -15.93 -18.57
C ILE A 115 -2.11 -17.45 -18.68
N THR A 116 -2.61 -18.11 -17.64
CA THR A 116 -2.93 -19.54 -17.64
C THR A 116 -4.44 -19.70 -17.70
N VAL A 117 -4.91 -20.52 -18.65
CA VAL A 117 -6.33 -20.80 -18.84
C VAL A 117 -6.63 -22.19 -18.33
N ILE A 118 -7.59 -22.31 -17.43
CA ILE A 118 -8.06 -23.59 -16.90
C ILE A 118 -9.51 -23.77 -17.34
N ASN A 119 -9.78 -24.90 -17.99
CA ASN A 119 -11.15 -25.30 -18.33
C ASN A 119 -11.79 -25.92 -17.09
N SER A 120 -12.93 -25.40 -16.70
CA SER A 120 -13.75 -25.99 -15.65
C SER A 120 -14.89 -26.83 -16.28
N ASN A 121 -15.35 -27.84 -15.57
CA ASN A 121 -16.59 -28.54 -15.95
C ASN A 121 -17.73 -27.50 -16.01
N ASN A 122 -18.65 -27.64 -16.95
CA ASN A 122 -19.78 -26.71 -17.21
C ASN A 122 -19.48 -25.46 -18.04
N ASN A 123 -18.59 -25.55 -19.02
CA ASN A 123 -18.27 -24.43 -19.95
C ASN A 123 -17.76 -23.13 -19.26
N LYS A 124 -17.31 -23.20 -18.03
CA LYS A 124 -16.66 -22.06 -17.36
C LYS A 124 -15.15 -22.11 -17.57
N TYR A 125 -14.57 -20.95 -17.80
CA TYR A 125 -13.14 -20.80 -18.00
C TYR A 125 -12.57 -19.93 -16.86
N MET A 126 -11.49 -20.41 -16.26
CA MET A 126 -10.77 -19.67 -15.23
C MET A 126 -9.42 -19.22 -15.79
N LEU A 127 -9.16 -17.93 -15.68
CA LEU A 127 -7.92 -17.31 -16.08
C LEU A 127 -7.11 -16.97 -14.83
N TYR A 128 -5.86 -17.40 -14.78
CA TYR A 128 -4.89 -17.03 -13.76
C TYR A 128 -3.88 -16.06 -14.34
N ILE A 129 -3.76 -14.88 -13.76
CA ILE A 129 -2.92 -13.80 -14.28
C ILE A 129 -2.11 -13.22 -13.13
N ASN A 130 -0.77 -13.31 -13.18
CA ASN A 130 0.10 -12.67 -12.19
C ASN A 130 0.54 -11.32 -12.71
N ILE A 131 0.31 -10.27 -11.93
CA ILE A 131 0.59 -8.88 -12.31
C ILE A 131 1.19 -8.08 -11.15
N LYS A 132 1.78 -6.93 -11.48
CA LYS A 132 2.11 -5.91 -10.48
C LYS A 132 0.86 -5.09 -10.15
N ASP A 133 0.74 -4.64 -8.89
CA ASP A 133 -0.40 -3.86 -8.42
C ASP A 133 -0.77 -2.68 -9.35
N LYS A 134 0.23 -1.95 -9.87
CA LYS A 134 0.03 -0.83 -10.81
C LYS A 134 -0.74 -1.19 -12.09
N SER A 135 -0.70 -2.47 -12.50
CA SER A 135 -1.35 -2.95 -13.72
C SER A 135 -2.78 -3.43 -13.50
N LEU A 136 -3.25 -3.51 -12.25
CA LEU A 136 -4.56 -4.05 -11.90
C LEU A 136 -5.71 -3.28 -12.54
N GLN A 137 -5.65 -1.95 -12.52
CA GLN A 137 -6.71 -1.11 -13.06
C GLN A 137 -6.85 -1.24 -14.58
N ASP A 138 -5.72 -1.38 -15.28
CA ASP A 138 -5.72 -1.57 -16.73
C ASP A 138 -6.29 -2.95 -17.08
N LEU A 139 -5.84 -4.01 -16.41
CA LEU A 139 -6.38 -5.35 -16.58
C LEU A 139 -7.89 -5.42 -16.30
N LYS A 140 -8.37 -4.82 -15.22
CA LYS A 140 -9.80 -4.74 -14.91
C LYS A 140 -10.61 -4.05 -16.01
N LYS A 141 -10.09 -2.96 -16.58
CA LYS A 141 -10.76 -2.26 -17.70
C LYS A 141 -10.89 -3.15 -18.93
N ILE A 142 -9.84 -3.89 -19.25
CA ILE A 142 -9.83 -4.83 -20.40
C ILE A 142 -10.89 -5.93 -20.19
N ILE A 143 -10.91 -6.54 -19.01
CA ILE A 143 -11.85 -7.62 -18.70
C ILE A 143 -13.29 -7.10 -18.74
N ASN A 144 -13.60 -6.03 -18.03
CA ASN A 144 -14.96 -5.48 -17.92
C ASN A 144 -15.51 -4.96 -19.28
N LYS A 145 -14.63 -4.54 -20.19
CA LYS A 145 -15.03 -4.13 -21.55
C LYS A 145 -15.49 -5.32 -22.40
N ASN A 146 -14.90 -6.49 -22.19
CA ASN A 146 -15.17 -7.69 -22.98
C ASN A 146 -16.17 -8.65 -22.33
N ASP A 147 -16.22 -8.68 -20.99
CA ASP A 147 -17.19 -9.47 -20.22
C ASP A 147 -17.55 -8.71 -18.93
N LYS A 148 -18.72 -8.07 -18.95
CA LYS A 148 -19.23 -7.30 -17.80
C LYS A 148 -19.61 -8.18 -16.61
N ASN A 149 -19.88 -9.45 -16.84
CA ASN A 149 -20.31 -10.42 -15.82
C ASN A 149 -19.14 -11.29 -15.34
N ALA A 150 -17.93 -11.04 -15.79
CA ALA A 150 -16.75 -11.76 -15.32
C ALA A 150 -16.58 -11.62 -13.81
N PHE A 151 -16.43 -12.75 -13.11
CA PHE A 151 -16.13 -12.74 -11.68
C PHE A 151 -14.63 -12.63 -11.48
N ILE A 152 -14.18 -11.55 -10.85
CA ILE A 152 -12.77 -11.21 -10.68
C ILE A 152 -12.42 -11.30 -9.20
N VAL A 153 -11.47 -12.17 -8.85
CA VAL A 153 -10.85 -12.27 -7.52
C VAL A 153 -9.41 -11.78 -7.62
N VAL A 154 -8.99 -10.98 -6.67
CA VAL A 154 -7.62 -10.43 -6.59
C VAL A 154 -7.01 -10.83 -5.26
N ASN A 155 -5.93 -11.60 -5.30
CA ASN A 155 -5.18 -12.03 -4.14
C ASN A 155 -3.80 -11.38 -4.13
N GLU A 156 -3.29 -10.99 -2.96
CA GLU A 156 -1.90 -10.60 -2.82
C GLU A 156 -1.00 -11.84 -2.80
N THR A 157 0.01 -11.85 -3.66
CA THR A 157 0.96 -12.95 -3.75
C THR A 157 2.21 -12.60 -2.96
N LYS A 158 2.50 -13.39 -1.93
CA LYS A 158 3.66 -13.16 -1.06
C LYS A 158 4.99 -13.37 -1.79
N TYR A 159 5.04 -14.38 -2.67
CA TYR A 159 6.26 -14.76 -3.38
C TYR A 159 5.92 -15.34 -4.74
N VAL A 160 6.70 -14.97 -5.76
CA VAL A 160 6.59 -15.53 -7.13
C VAL A 160 8.01 -15.78 -7.63
N GLU A 161 8.24 -16.99 -8.12
CA GLU A 161 9.49 -17.41 -8.74
C GLU A 161 9.22 -17.91 -10.15
N ASN A 162 10.10 -17.60 -11.10
CA ASN A 162 10.04 -18.07 -12.48
C ASN A 162 8.72 -17.76 -13.22
N GLY A 163 8.13 -16.60 -12.97
CA GLY A 163 6.89 -16.16 -13.61
C GLY A 163 7.11 -15.19 -14.76
N TYR A 164 6.17 -15.20 -15.74
CA TYR A 164 6.10 -14.17 -16.77
C TYR A 164 5.30 -12.98 -16.26
N PHE A 165 5.99 -11.86 -16.02
CA PHE A 165 5.37 -10.58 -15.70
C PHE A 165 5.45 -9.67 -16.92
N SER A 166 4.36 -8.94 -17.22
CA SER A 166 4.37 -7.93 -18.26
C SER A 166 5.62 -7.03 -18.13
N MET A 167 6.48 -7.08 -19.15
CA MET A 167 7.62 -6.19 -19.29
C MET A 167 7.15 -4.84 -19.83
N ASN A 168 6.33 -4.11 -19.08
CA ASN A 168 6.21 -2.67 -19.31
C ASN A 168 7.45 -2.01 -18.68
N LYS A 169 8.37 -1.65 -19.58
CA LYS A 169 9.47 -0.74 -19.29
C LYS A 169 8.96 0.62 -18.80
#